data_64eb05a9a0d740861851dbf1552ac742
#
_entry.id   64eb05a9a0d740861851dbf1552ac742
#
_cell.length_a   1.000
_cell.length_b   1.000
_cell.length_c   1.000
_cell.angle_alpha   90.00
_cell.angle_beta   90.00
_cell.angle_gamma   90.00
#
_symmetry.space_group_name_H-M   'P 1'
#
loop_
_entity.id
_entity.type
_entity.pdbx_description
1 polymer ?
#
loop_
_entity_poly.entity_id
_entity_poly.type
_entity_poly.pdbx_seq_one_letter_code
_entity_poly.pdbx_strand_id
1 'polypeptide(L)'
;TISDKLSETSLNQKNEKIVLEASSKEINLLINAYNAMVDELEESALKLAQSEREEAWQEMAKQVAHEIKNPLTPMRLTVQSFQRKFDANDPNLKQKINDYSETLIQQIDTMSSVASAFSNFASMPAQQDETLNVVDVVELTMEIFNEDYIHFKAEEKEIISKIDRSQLIRIITNLVKNAIQAFPENQENKAVCVNIKRVLDNVIITVADNGTGIASD
;
A
#
# COMPACT_ATOMS: atom_id res chain seq x y z
N THR A 1 36.35 13.59 2.38
CA THR A 1 37.05 14.39 1.32
C THR A 1 36.07 14.66 0.15
N ILE A 2 36.50 15.52 -0.82
CA ILE A 2 35.71 15.70 -2.08
C ILE A 2 35.59 14.38 -2.82
N SER A 3 36.64 13.57 -2.81
CA SER A 3 36.65 12.24 -3.44
C SER A 3 35.61 11.28 -2.81
N ASP A 4 35.44 11.31 -1.49
CA ASP A 4 34.48 10.46 -0.79
C ASP A 4 33.06 10.86 -1.17
N LYS A 5 32.73 12.16 -1.19
CA LYS A 5 31.41 12.65 -1.62
C LYS A 5 31.10 12.32 -3.08
N LEU A 6 32.09 12.35 -3.97
CA LEU A 6 31.93 11.94 -5.37
C LEU A 6 31.63 10.45 -5.51
N SER A 7 32.26 9.58 -4.70
CA SER A 7 32.07 8.15 -4.75
C SER A 7 30.74 7.68 -4.12
N GLU A 8 30.17 8.47 -3.20
CA GLU A 8 28.91 8.19 -2.51
C GLU A 8 27.69 8.78 -3.24
N THR A 9 27.89 9.57 -4.30
CA THR A 9 26.80 10.21 -5.04
C THR A 9 25.95 9.18 -5.79
N SER A 10 24.66 9.15 -5.51
CA SER A 10 23.71 8.24 -6.18
C SER A 10 22.32 8.89 -6.35
N LEU A 11 21.56 8.38 -7.34
CA LEU A 11 20.17 8.82 -7.61
C LEU A 11 19.20 8.55 -6.45
N ASN A 12 19.49 7.53 -5.63
CA ASN A 12 18.58 7.04 -4.59
C ASN A 12 18.86 7.62 -3.19
N GLN A 13 19.81 8.56 -3.09
CA GLN A 13 20.19 9.17 -1.81
C GLN A 13 20.14 10.69 -1.94
N LYS A 14 19.90 11.36 -0.81
CA LYS A 14 20.02 12.82 -0.73
C LYS A 14 21.49 13.18 -0.76
N ASN A 15 21.97 13.63 -1.92
CA ASN A 15 23.33 14.07 -2.09
C ASN A 15 23.56 15.45 -1.44
N GLU A 16 24.61 15.59 -0.64
CA GLU A 16 24.94 16.85 0.00
C GLU A 16 25.89 17.69 -0.86
N LYS A 17 25.55 18.96 -1.03
CA LYS A 17 26.45 19.93 -1.68
C LYS A 17 27.69 20.16 -0.85
N ILE A 18 28.80 20.45 -1.53
CA ILE A 18 30.04 20.82 -0.89
C ILE A 18 30.04 22.33 -0.65
N VAL A 19 30.03 22.71 0.63
CA VAL A 19 30.11 24.12 1.07
C VAL A 19 31.51 24.35 1.63
N LEU A 20 32.49 24.57 0.72
CA LEU A 20 33.86 24.84 1.07
C LEU A 20 34.40 25.91 0.11
N GLU A 21 35.02 26.98 0.64
CA GLU A 21 35.82 27.89 -0.16
C GLU A 21 37.24 27.35 -0.22
N ALA A 22 37.64 26.89 -1.38
CA ALA A 22 39.00 26.44 -1.58
C ALA A 22 39.93 27.59 -2.02
N SER A 23 41.16 27.55 -1.58
CA SER A 23 42.17 28.55 -1.93
C SER A 23 42.64 28.48 -3.40
N SER A 24 42.34 27.37 -4.11
CA SER A 24 42.68 27.19 -5.52
C SER A 24 41.44 27.39 -6.41
N LYS A 25 41.63 28.09 -7.51
CA LYS A 25 40.61 28.37 -8.51
C LYS A 25 40.11 27.07 -9.18
N GLU A 26 41.01 26.12 -9.38
CA GLU A 26 40.72 24.83 -9.98
C GLU A 26 39.81 23.96 -9.07
N ILE A 27 40.07 23.99 -7.75
CA ILE A 27 39.26 23.27 -6.77
C ILE A 27 37.86 23.91 -6.66
N ASN A 28 37.74 25.22 -6.69
CA ASN A 28 36.46 25.90 -6.71
C ASN A 28 35.65 25.57 -7.97
N LEU A 29 36.29 25.45 -9.13
CA LEU A 29 35.66 25.04 -10.37
C LEU A 29 35.09 23.61 -10.23
N LEU A 30 35.86 22.70 -9.64
CA LEU A 30 35.45 21.32 -9.40
C LEU A 30 34.25 21.24 -8.43
N ILE A 31 34.27 22.00 -7.33
CA ILE A 31 33.17 22.10 -6.36
C ILE A 31 31.90 22.60 -7.03
N ASN A 32 32.04 23.66 -7.84
CA ASN A 32 30.89 24.21 -8.55
C ASN A 32 30.28 23.20 -9.57
N ALA A 33 31.15 22.47 -10.30
CA ALA A 33 30.69 21.42 -11.21
C ALA A 33 30.01 20.27 -10.49
N TYR A 34 30.54 19.83 -9.34
CA TYR A 34 29.93 18.83 -8.50
C TYR A 34 28.55 19.27 -7.97
N ASN A 35 28.49 20.51 -7.43
CA ASN A 35 27.21 21.02 -6.90
C ASN A 35 26.16 21.18 -8.00
N ALA A 36 26.54 21.58 -9.22
CA ALA A 36 25.67 21.64 -10.37
C ALA A 36 25.15 20.23 -10.77
N MET A 37 26.03 19.22 -10.74
CA MET A 37 25.63 17.83 -10.99
C MET A 37 24.66 17.31 -9.91
N VAL A 38 24.85 17.67 -8.63
CA VAL A 38 23.93 17.31 -7.54
C VAL A 38 22.54 17.93 -7.78
N ASP A 39 22.48 19.20 -8.23
CA ASP A 39 21.21 19.86 -8.57
C ASP A 39 20.48 19.15 -9.75
N GLU A 40 21.22 18.77 -10.78
CA GLU A 40 20.67 18.07 -11.95
C GLU A 40 20.18 16.66 -11.57
N LEU A 41 20.90 15.97 -10.69
CA LEU A 41 20.47 14.67 -10.16
C LEU A 41 19.18 14.79 -9.33
N GLU A 42 19.07 15.81 -8.47
CA GLU A 42 17.86 16.05 -7.66
C GLU A 42 16.66 16.38 -8.55
N GLU A 43 16.85 17.23 -9.58
CA GLU A 43 15.79 17.53 -10.55
C GLU A 43 15.37 16.29 -11.34
N SER A 44 16.33 15.46 -11.75
CA SER A 44 16.07 14.23 -12.49
C SER A 44 15.34 13.20 -11.64
N ALA A 45 15.72 13.06 -10.35
CA ALA A 45 15.05 12.18 -9.41
C ALA A 45 13.59 12.61 -9.17
N LEU A 46 13.34 13.92 -9.03
CA LEU A 46 11.98 14.46 -8.90
C LEU A 46 11.12 14.19 -10.15
N LYS A 47 11.69 14.39 -11.35
CA LYS A 47 11.00 14.10 -12.63
C LYS A 47 10.68 12.61 -12.76
N LEU A 48 11.62 11.74 -12.39
CA LEU A 48 11.41 10.30 -12.42
C LEU A 48 10.28 9.89 -11.47
N ALA A 49 10.32 10.35 -10.22
CA ALA A 49 9.27 10.08 -9.22
C ALA A 49 7.90 10.58 -9.67
N GLN A 50 7.84 11.75 -10.34
CA GLN A 50 6.61 12.25 -10.91
C GLN A 50 6.11 11.36 -12.05
N SER A 51 6.99 10.95 -12.96
CA SER A 51 6.63 10.06 -14.08
C SER A 51 6.12 8.70 -13.59
N GLU A 52 6.81 8.09 -12.63
CA GLU A 52 6.37 6.83 -12.02
C GLU A 52 4.99 6.96 -11.35
N ARG A 53 4.74 8.11 -10.68
CA ARG A 53 3.45 8.39 -10.09
C ARG A 53 2.35 8.57 -11.14
N GLU A 54 2.65 9.22 -12.27
CA GLU A 54 1.70 9.40 -13.37
C GLU A 54 1.37 8.06 -14.05
N GLU A 55 2.37 7.20 -14.26
CA GLU A 55 2.16 5.85 -14.81
C GLU A 55 1.29 4.99 -13.86
N ALA A 56 1.62 4.97 -12.58
CA ALA A 56 0.83 4.27 -11.57
C ALA A 56 -0.61 4.79 -11.50
N TRP A 57 -0.81 6.10 -11.65
CA TRP A 57 -2.13 6.72 -11.71
C TRP A 57 -2.93 6.27 -12.94
N GLN A 58 -2.29 6.23 -14.12
CA GLN A 58 -2.95 5.78 -15.35
C GLN A 58 -3.34 4.30 -15.29
N GLU A 59 -2.47 3.46 -14.74
CA GLU A 59 -2.75 2.04 -14.55
C GLU A 59 -3.92 1.84 -13.58
N MET A 60 -3.89 2.52 -12.42
CA MET A 60 -4.99 2.51 -11.46
C MET A 60 -6.30 2.99 -12.06
N ALA A 61 -6.30 4.06 -12.86
CA ALA A 61 -7.50 4.56 -13.49
C ALA A 61 -8.13 3.53 -14.46
N LYS A 62 -7.30 2.79 -15.20
CA LYS A 62 -7.75 1.68 -16.04
C LYS A 62 -8.36 0.55 -15.19
N GLN A 63 -7.65 0.17 -14.13
CA GLN A 63 -8.11 -0.88 -13.21
C GLN A 63 -9.47 -0.51 -12.60
N VAL A 64 -9.59 0.70 -12.05
CA VAL A 64 -10.85 1.19 -11.46
C VAL A 64 -11.99 1.20 -12.47
N ALA A 65 -11.73 1.62 -13.72
CA ALA A 65 -12.73 1.60 -14.78
C ALA A 65 -13.23 0.17 -15.07
N HIS A 66 -12.34 -0.82 -15.07
CA HIS A 66 -12.69 -2.23 -15.20
C HIS A 66 -13.47 -2.74 -13.99
N GLU A 67 -13.00 -2.46 -12.79
CA GLU A 67 -13.62 -2.89 -11.53
C GLU A 67 -15.02 -2.27 -11.32
N ILE A 68 -15.27 -1.06 -11.82
CA ILE A 68 -16.62 -0.43 -11.83
C ILE A 68 -17.50 -1.08 -12.90
N LYS A 69 -16.96 -1.41 -14.07
CA LYS A 69 -17.74 -2.01 -15.16
C LYS A 69 -18.26 -3.42 -14.78
N ASN A 70 -17.46 -4.17 -14.01
CA ASN A 70 -17.79 -5.54 -13.60
C ASN A 70 -19.11 -5.64 -12.82
N PRO A 71 -19.39 -4.85 -11.76
CA PRO A 71 -20.67 -4.88 -11.06
C PRO A 71 -21.81 -4.21 -11.83
N LEU A 72 -21.54 -3.20 -12.68
CA LEU A 72 -22.58 -2.51 -13.45
C LEU A 72 -23.28 -3.43 -14.45
N THR A 73 -22.56 -4.37 -15.07
CA THR A 73 -23.13 -5.29 -16.05
C THR A 73 -24.18 -6.22 -15.41
N PRO A 74 -23.91 -6.96 -14.32
CA PRO A 74 -24.92 -7.78 -13.65
C PRO A 74 -26.06 -6.94 -13.06
N MET A 75 -25.80 -5.75 -12.50
CA MET A 75 -26.85 -4.85 -12.04
C MET A 75 -27.86 -4.54 -13.15
N ARG A 76 -27.36 -4.11 -14.33
CA ARG A 76 -28.21 -3.82 -15.48
C ARG A 76 -29.01 -5.03 -15.93
N LEU A 77 -28.37 -6.21 -15.99
CA LEU A 77 -29.06 -7.46 -16.37
C LEU A 77 -30.13 -7.86 -15.36
N THR A 78 -29.85 -7.69 -14.07
CA THR A 78 -30.81 -7.94 -12.97
C THR A 78 -32.04 -7.05 -13.12
N VAL A 79 -31.86 -5.74 -13.32
CA VAL A 79 -32.98 -4.80 -13.53
C VAL A 79 -33.77 -5.14 -14.80
N GLN A 80 -33.09 -5.43 -15.91
CA GLN A 80 -33.74 -5.82 -17.16
C GLN A 80 -34.50 -7.14 -17.03
N SER A 81 -33.95 -8.11 -16.30
CA SER A 81 -34.63 -9.39 -16.02
C SER A 81 -35.86 -9.16 -15.18
N PHE A 82 -35.79 -8.33 -14.15
CA PHE A 82 -36.95 -7.96 -13.33
C PHE A 82 -38.04 -7.30 -14.18
N GLN A 83 -37.71 -6.29 -14.98
CA GLN A 83 -38.67 -5.61 -15.86
C GLN A 83 -39.37 -6.55 -16.82
N ARG A 84 -38.68 -7.53 -17.38
CA ARG A 84 -39.24 -8.49 -18.35
C ARG A 84 -40.13 -9.58 -17.70
N LYS A 85 -39.79 -9.98 -16.46
CA LYS A 85 -40.41 -11.11 -15.77
C LYS A 85 -41.37 -10.67 -14.69
N PHE A 86 -41.58 -9.36 -14.54
CA PHE A 86 -42.50 -8.85 -13.52
C PHE A 86 -43.95 -9.28 -13.81
N ASP A 87 -44.53 -10.02 -12.87
CA ASP A 87 -45.94 -10.36 -12.83
C ASP A 87 -46.47 -10.06 -11.44
N ALA A 88 -47.42 -9.14 -11.36
CA ALA A 88 -48.02 -8.71 -10.10
C ALA A 88 -48.81 -9.85 -9.40
N ASN A 89 -49.22 -10.87 -10.14
CA ASN A 89 -49.98 -12.05 -9.65
C ASN A 89 -49.07 -13.24 -9.32
N ASP A 90 -47.73 -13.11 -9.45
CA ASP A 90 -46.81 -14.19 -9.12
C ASP A 90 -46.82 -14.47 -7.60
N PRO A 91 -47.17 -15.71 -7.16
CA PRO A 91 -47.21 -16.07 -5.74
C PRO A 91 -45.84 -15.94 -5.06
N ASN A 92 -44.73 -15.98 -5.82
CA ASN A 92 -43.37 -15.85 -5.32
C ASN A 92 -42.79 -14.43 -5.54
N LEU A 93 -43.64 -13.45 -5.87
CA LEU A 93 -43.16 -12.08 -6.20
C LEU A 93 -42.28 -11.50 -5.09
N LYS A 94 -42.70 -11.66 -3.83
CA LYS A 94 -41.93 -11.14 -2.67
C LYS A 94 -40.53 -11.73 -2.59
N GLN A 95 -40.39 -13.04 -2.79
CA GLN A 95 -39.08 -13.71 -2.78
C GLN A 95 -38.19 -13.20 -3.94
N LYS A 96 -38.76 -13.11 -5.13
CA LYS A 96 -38.04 -12.60 -6.30
C LYS A 96 -37.55 -11.15 -6.12
N ILE A 97 -38.37 -10.29 -5.51
CA ILE A 97 -37.95 -8.92 -5.19
C ILE A 97 -36.78 -8.93 -4.21
N ASN A 98 -36.83 -9.76 -3.17
CA ASN A 98 -35.71 -9.87 -2.23
C ASN A 98 -34.41 -10.33 -2.92
N ASP A 99 -34.49 -11.40 -3.73
CA ASP A 99 -33.35 -11.96 -4.45
C ASP A 99 -32.70 -10.91 -5.39
N TYR A 100 -33.54 -10.15 -6.13
CA TYR A 100 -33.06 -9.05 -6.97
C TYR A 100 -32.43 -7.92 -6.15
N SER A 101 -33.05 -7.56 -5.02
CA SER A 101 -32.56 -6.50 -4.15
C SER A 101 -31.22 -6.88 -3.52
N GLU A 102 -31.08 -8.10 -3.01
CA GLU A 102 -29.83 -8.62 -2.44
C GLU A 102 -28.70 -8.59 -3.49
N THR A 103 -28.99 -9.05 -4.71
CA THR A 103 -28.03 -9.01 -5.82
C THR A 103 -27.58 -7.58 -6.10
N LEU A 104 -28.50 -6.61 -6.15
CA LEU A 104 -28.16 -5.21 -6.42
C LEU A 104 -27.35 -4.59 -5.29
N ILE A 105 -27.73 -4.85 -4.03
CA ILE A 105 -27.02 -4.36 -2.85
C ILE A 105 -25.57 -4.88 -2.86
N GLN A 106 -25.38 -6.18 -3.10
CA GLN A 106 -24.03 -6.77 -3.17
C GLN A 106 -23.13 -6.10 -4.23
N GLN A 107 -23.71 -5.77 -5.40
CA GLN A 107 -22.96 -5.09 -6.45
C GLN A 107 -22.64 -3.62 -6.07
N ILE A 108 -23.56 -2.93 -5.37
CA ILE A 108 -23.35 -1.57 -4.86
C ILE A 108 -22.23 -1.57 -3.81
N ASP A 109 -22.22 -2.54 -2.90
CA ASP A 109 -21.17 -2.67 -1.88
C ASP A 109 -19.80 -2.92 -2.51
N THR A 110 -19.74 -3.73 -3.56
CA THR A 110 -18.53 -3.94 -4.36
C THR A 110 -18.04 -2.62 -4.98
N MET A 111 -18.92 -1.84 -5.60
CA MET A 111 -18.56 -0.53 -6.17
C MET A 111 -18.09 0.46 -5.10
N SER A 112 -18.72 0.48 -3.93
CA SER A 112 -18.34 1.32 -2.80
C SER A 112 -16.95 0.98 -2.31
N SER A 113 -16.60 -0.31 -2.25
CA SER A 113 -15.27 -0.78 -1.88
C SER A 113 -14.21 -0.34 -2.89
N VAL A 114 -14.48 -0.45 -4.20
CA VAL A 114 -13.59 0.02 -5.27
C VAL A 114 -13.38 1.53 -5.19
N ALA A 115 -14.46 2.30 -5.01
CA ALA A 115 -14.39 3.75 -4.87
C ALA A 115 -13.57 4.18 -3.64
N SER A 116 -13.74 3.49 -2.52
CA SER A 116 -12.98 3.74 -1.29
C SER A 116 -11.49 3.43 -1.46
N ALA A 117 -11.15 2.30 -2.12
CA ALA A 117 -9.78 1.94 -2.43
C ALA A 117 -9.10 2.99 -3.32
N PHE A 118 -9.82 3.46 -4.36
CA PHE A 118 -9.32 4.51 -5.25
C PHE A 118 -9.12 5.85 -4.52
N SER A 119 -10.08 6.24 -3.68
CA SER A 119 -9.97 7.46 -2.86
C SER A 119 -8.75 7.42 -1.93
N ASN A 120 -8.52 6.29 -1.29
CA ASN A 120 -7.35 6.07 -0.43
C ASN A 120 -6.02 6.15 -1.21
N PHE A 121 -5.99 5.65 -2.44
CA PHE A 121 -4.84 5.77 -3.33
C PHE A 121 -4.62 7.22 -3.78
N ALA A 122 -5.69 7.91 -4.20
CA ALA A 122 -5.64 9.30 -4.67
C ALA A 122 -5.20 10.28 -3.56
N SER A 123 -5.54 9.98 -2.31
CA SER A 123 -5.24 10.80 -1.13
C SER A 123 -3.90 10.46 -0.48
N MET A 124 -3.02 9.70 -1.16
CA MET A 124 -1.73 9.32 -0.60
C MET A 124 -0.87 10.57 -0.35
N PRO A 125 -0.61 10.97 0.91
CA PRO A 125 0.25 12.09 1.21
C PRO A 125 1.69 11.80 0.75
N ALA A 126 2.45 12.86 0.52
CA ALA A 126 3.88 12.71 0.28
C ALA A 126 4.51 11.97 1.48
N GLN A 127 5.40 11.03 1.19
CA GLN A 127 6.11 10.26 2.20
C GLN A 127 6.85 11.19 3.16
N GLN A 128 6.64 10.98 4.47
CA GLN A 128 7.29 11.74 5.55
C GLN A 128 8.12 10.79 6.40
N ASP A 129 9.37 10.60 5.99
CA ASP A 129 10.30 9.75 6.72
C ASP A 129 10.72 10.39 8.04
N GLU A 130 10.56 9.66 9.12
CA GLU A 130 11.09 9.98 10.45
C GLU A 130 11.96 8.82 10.97
N THR A 131 12.91 9.13 11.83
CA THR A 131 13.72 8.12 12.52
C THR A 131 12.92 7.59 13.69
N LEU A 132 12.57 6.30 13.67
CA LEU A 132 11.74 5.67 14.68
C LEU A 132 12.18 4.24 15.00
N ASN A 133 11.73 3.71 16.14
CA ASN A 133 11.83 2.30 16.44
C ASN A 133 10.69 1.53 15.76
N VAL A 134 11.04 0.73 14.76
CA VAL A 134 10.07 -0.06 13.96
C VAL A 134 9.31 -1.04 14.85
N VAL A 135 9.97 -1.62 15.86
CA VAL A 135 9.36 -2.60 16.77
C VAL A 135 8.23 -1.97 17.56
N ASP A 136 8.44 -0.80 18.15
CA ASP A 136 7.41 -0.09 18.95
C ASP A 136 6.19 0.28 18.11
N VAL A 137 6.43 0.73 16.85
CA VAL A 137 5.33 1.11 15.94
C VAL A 137 4.50 -0.11 15.56
N VAL A 138 5.15 -1.24 15.26
CA VAL A 138 4.41 -2.46 14.90
C VAL A 138 3.72 -3.05 16.11
N GLU A 139 4.34 -3.09 17.28
CA GLU A 139 3.73 -3.55 18.54
C GLU A 139 2.46 -2.75 18.86
N LEU A 140 2.55 -1.42 18.83
CA LEU A 140 1.39 -0.55 19.02
C LEU A 140 0.30 -0.77 17.95
N THR A 141 0.70 -1.05 16.71
CA THR A 141 -0.25 -1.36 15.63
C THR A 141 -0.98 -2.68 15.89
N MET A 142 -0.30 -3.65 16.49
CA MET A 142 -0.90 -4.94 16.83
C MET A 142 -1.96 -4.83 17.92
N GLU A 143 -1.89 -3.84 18.81
CA GLU A 143 -2.91 -3.58 19.85
C GLU A 143 -4.30 -3.24 19.28
N ILE A 144 -4.38 -2.89 17.98
CA ILE A 144 -5.66 -2.64 17.30
C ILE A 144 -6.46 -3.94 17.12
N PHE A 145 -5.77 -5.08 17.10
CA PHE A 145 -6.35 -6.41 16.89
C PHE A 145 -6.51 -7.12 18.22
N ASN A 146 -7.74 -7.51 18.55
CA ASN A 146 -8.08 -8.13 19.84
C ASN A 146 -8.21 -9.65 19.76
N GLU A 147 -7.87 -10.25 18.64
CA GLU A 147 -8.02 -11.68 18.39
C GLU A 147 -6.87 -12.48 19.04
N ASP A 148 -7.20 -13.42 19.90
CA ASP A 148 -6.23 -14.26 20.66
C ASP A 148 -5.30 -15.10 19.78
N TYR A 149 -5.64 -15.30 18.52
CA TYR A 149 -4.84 -16.07 17.56
C TYR A 149 -3.80 -15.23 16.80
N ILE A 150 -3.70 -13.92 17.09
CA ILE A 150 -2.72 -13.01 16.49
C ILE A 150 -1.54 -12.85 17.44
N HIS A 151 -0.36 -13.22 16.98
CA HIS A 151 0.86 -13.19 17.78
C HIS A 151 1.90 -12.27 17.16
N PHE A 152 2.52 -11.44 18.00
CA PHE A 152 3.63 -10.58 17.62
C PHE A 152 4.93 -11.07 18.25
N LYS A 153 6.03 -11.04 17.50
CA LYS A 153 7.36 -11.40 17.97
C LYS A 153 8.41 -10.51 17.28
N ALA A 154 9.31 -9.95 18.07
CA ALA A 154 10.50 -9.27 17.57
C ALA A 154 11.76 -10.00 18.09
N GLU A 155 12.76 -10.18 17.23
CA GLU A 155 14.05 -10.77 17.61
C GLU A 155 14.89 -9.78 18.43
N GLU A 156 14.76 -8.48 18.18
CA GLU A 156 15.42 -7.40 18.90
C GLU A 156 14.35 -6.47 19.50
N LYS A 157 14.64 -5.86 20.66
CA LYS A 157 13.71 -4.90 21.29
C LYS A 157 13.69 -3.55 20.59
N GLU A 158 14.76 -3.21 19.91
CA GLU A 158 14.93 -1.91 19.27
C GLU A 158 15.55 -2.09 17.88
N ILE A 159 14.83 -1.64 16.86
CA ILE A 159 15.32 -1.59 15.48
C ILE A 159 14.99 -0.18 14.95
N ILE A 160 16.03 0.67 14.96
CA ILE A 160 15.88 2.05 14.47
C ILE A 160 16.00 2.07 12.95
N SER A 161 15.03 2.70 12.30
CA SER A 161 15.04 2.92 10.86
C SER A 161 14.41 4.26 10.51
N LYS A 162 14.71 4.75 9.31
CA LYS A 162 14.12 5.97 8.75
C LYS A 162 13.00 5.57 7.79
N ILE A 163 11.76 5.75 8.22
CA ILE A 163 10.55 5.32 7.50
C ILE A 163 9.36 6.19 7.86
N ASP A 164 8.37 6.27 6.98
CA ASP A 164 7.11 6.92 7.27
C ASP A 164 6.25 6.04 8.19
N ARG A 165 5.98 6.53 9.41
CA ARG A 165 5.18 5.85 10.43
C ARG A 165 3.79 5.49 9.92
N SER A 166 3.13 6.41 9.23
CA SER A 166 1.75 6.22 8.78
C SER A 166 1.66 5.16 7.68
N GLN A 167 2.64 5.09 6.81
CA GLN A 167 2.76 4.04 5.79
C GLN A 167 3.05 2.68 6.42
N LEU A 168 3.96 2.62 7.42
CA LEU A 168 4.26 1.38 8.14
C LEU A 168 3.00 0.82 8.80
N ILE A 169 2.27 1.64 9.57
CA ILE A 169 1.01 1.25 10.22
C ILE A 169 0.01 0.73 9.18
N ARG A 170 -0.14 1.42 8.05
CA ARG A 170 -1.06 1.02 6.98
C ARG A 170 -0.67 -0.31 6.35
N ILE A 171 0.60 -0.54 6.07
CA ILE A 171 1.10 -1.81 5.50
C ILE A 171 0.78 -2.96 6.46
N ILE A 172 1.17 -2.84 7.74
CA ILE A 172 0.94 -3.89 8.73
C ILE A 172 -0.55 -4.17 8.91
N THR A 173 -1.37 -3.11 9.07
CA THR A 173 -2.82 -3.26 9.22
C THR A 173 -3.44 -3.98 8.02
N ASN A 174 -3.02 -3.68 6.79
CA ASN A 174 -3.53 -4.33 5.59
C ASN A 174 -3.12 -5.81 5.53
N LEU A 175 -1.85 -6.11 5.82
CA LEU A 175 -1.36 -7.50 5.79
C LEU A 175 -2.06 -8.36 6.84
N VAL A 176 -2.22 -7.85 8.08
CA VAL A 176 -2.93 -8.58 9.15
C VAL A 176 -4.41 -8.76 8.81
N LYS A 177 -5.09 -7.73 8.28
CA LYS A 177 -6.48 -7.87 7.81
C LYS A 177 -6.61 -8.91 6.69
N ASN A 178 -5.70 -8.95 5.74
CA ASN A 178 -5.69 -9.97 4.69
C ASN A 178 -5.51 -11.37 5.28
N ALA A 179 -4.61 -11.53 6.24
CA ALA A 179 -4.41 -12.79 6.97
C ALA A 179 -5.69 -13.24 7.70
N ILE A 180 -6.40 -12.32 8.37
CA ILE A 180 -7.69 -12.60 9.03
C ILE A 180 -8.76 -13.03 8.01
N GLN A 181 -8.83 -12.34 6.86
CA GLN A 181 -9.80 -12.63 5.80
C GLN A 181 -9.52 -13.96 5.07
N ALA A 182 -8.29 -14.48 5.14
CA ALA A 182 -7.91 -15.74 4.52
C ALA A 182 -8.47 -16.97 5.27
N PHE A 183 -9.06 -16.80 6.45
CA PHE A 183 -9.63 -17.91 7.21
C PHE A 183 -11.04 -18.28 6.74
N PRO A 184 -11.31 -19.55 6.45
CA PRO A 184 -12.68 -20.06 6.31
C PRO A 184 -13.48 -19.83 7.60
N GLU A 185 -14.79 -19.62 7.47
CA GLU A 185 -15.69 -19.39 8.62
C GLU A 185 -15.58 -20.47 9.71
N ASN A 186 -15.37 -21.73 9.33
CA ASN A 186 -15.34 -22.89 10.22
C ASN A 186 -13.95 -23.32 10.66
N GLN A 187 -12.91 -22.48 10.48
CA GLN A 187 -11.57 -22.84 10.91
C GLN A 187 -11.40 -22.64 12.44
N GLU A 188 -11.20 -23.74 13.18
CA GLU A 188 -11.05 -23.70 14.63
C GLU A 188 -9.64 -23.25 15.09
N ASN A 189 -8.60 -23.66 14.36
CA ASN A 189 -7.21 -23.36 14.71
C ASN A 189 -6.65 -22.24 13.83
N LYS A 190 -7.11 -21.00 14.05
CA LYS A 190 -6.59 -19.81 13.37
C LYS A 190 -5.26 -19.42 14.00
N ALA A 191 -4.30 -18.98 13.18
CA ALA A 191 -3.04 -18.42 13.65
C ALA A 191 -2.53 -17.36 12.66
N VAL A 192 -2.21 -16.18 13.17
CA VAL A 192 -1.49 -15.12 12.46
C VAL A 192 -0.24 -14.78 13.26
N CYS A 193 0.93 -14.81 12.63
CA CYS A 193 2.19 -14.48 13.26
C CYS A 193 2.84 -13.30 12.55
N VAL A 194 3.09 -12.22 13.27
CA VAL A 194 3.86 -11.07 12.81
C VAL A 194 5.23 -11.11 13.44
N ASN A 195 6.28 -11.26 12.62
CA ASN A 195 7.66 -11.33 13.10
C ASN A 195 8.48 -10.17 12.53
N ILE A 196 9.33 -9.59 13.37
CA ILE A 196 10.29 -8.57 12.96
C ILE A 196 11.70 -9.04 13.29
N LYS A 197 12.60 -8.86 12.32
CA LYS A 197 14.03 -9.10 12.51
C LYS A 197 14.87 -8.17 11.66
N ARG A 198 16.10 -7.93 12.08
CA ARG A 198 17.13 -7.27 11.29
C ARG A 198 17.97 -8.31 10.55
N VAL A 199 18.20 -8.09 9.27
CA VAL A 199 19.11 -8.88 8.46
C VAL A 199 20.04 -7.93 7.73
N LEU A 200 21.28 -7.84 8.18
CA LEU A 200 22.26 -6.84 7.72
C LEU A 200 21.69 -5.41 7.91
N ASP A 201 21.56 -4.65 6.82
CA ASP A 201 21.05 -3.28 6.83
C ASP A 201 19.52 -3.20 6.57
N ASN A 202 18.84 -4.36 6.48
CA ASN A 202 17.42 -4.41 6.20
C ASN A 202 16.61 -4.82 7.42
N VAL A 203 15.43 -4.22 7.56
CA VAL A 203 14.39 -4.66 8.51
C VAL A 203 13.42 -5.55 7.75
N ILE A 204 13.29 -6.79 8.18
CA ILE A 204 12.36 -7.76 7.60
C ILE A 204 11.17 -7.92 8.53
N ILE A 205 9.97 -7.61 8.03
CA ILE A 205 8.70 -7.84 8.71
C ILE A 205 7.97 -8.94 7.94
N THR A 206 7.58 -9.98 8.64
CA THR A 206 6.87 -11.13 8.07
C THR A 206 5.52 -11.26 8.73
N VAL A 207 4.46 -11.36 7.92
CA VAL A 207 3.11 -11.72 8.37
C VAL A 207 2.79 -13.09 7.78
N ALA A 208 2.58 -14.07 8.63
CA ALA A 208 2.26 -15.43 8.24
C ALA A 208 0.92 -15.84 8.83
N ASP A 209 0.08 -16.46 8.03
CA ASP A 209 -1.20 -17.04 8.41
C ASP A 209 -1.27 -18.52 8.00
N ASN A 210 -2.25 -19.23 8.57
CA ASN A 210 -2.57 -20.60 8.21
C ASN A 210 -3.96 -20.73 7.55
N GLY A 211 -4.37 -19.68 6.83
CA GLY A 211 -5.61 -19.64 6.06
C GLY A 211 -5.58 -20.47 4.77
N THR A 212 -6.51 -20.19 3.85
CA THR A 212 -6.65 -20.92 2.58
C THR A 212 -5.50 -20.70 1.60
N GLY A 213 -4.64 -19.71 1.84
CA GLY A 213 -3.58 -19.32 0.93
C GLY A 213 -4.09 -18.65 -0.35
N ILE A 214 -3.16 -18.39 -1.27
CA ILE A 214 -3.46 -17.83 -2.60
C ILE A 214 -3.47 -18.99 -3.59
N ALA A 215 -4.56 -19.12 -4.38
CA ALA A 215 -4.62 -20.12 -5.45
C ALA A 215 -3.46 -19.91 -6.42
N SER A 216 -2.73 -20.97 -6.73
CA SER A 216 -1.73 -20.95 -7.81
C SER A 216 -2.48 -21.01 -9.13
N ASP A 217 -2.34 -19.97 -9.95
CA ASP A 217 -2.79 -19.94 -11.35
C ASP A 217 -2.01 -20.93 -12.21
#